data_2187b4424a0127183004e2dae39c2717
#
_entry.id   2187b4424a0127183004e2dae39c2717
#
_cell.length_a   1.000
_cell.length_b   1.000
_cell.length_c   1.000
_cell.angle_alpha   90.00
_cell.angle_beta   90.00
_cell.angle_gamma   90.00
#
_symmetry.space_group_name_H-M   'P 1'
#
loop_
_entity.id
_entity.type
_entity.pdbx_description
1 polymer ?
#
loop_
_entity_poly.entity_id
_entity_poly.type
_entity_poly.pdbx_seq_one_letter_code
_entity_poly.pdbx_strand_id
1 'polypeptide(L)'
;MTSTPAALVLLTAQRHHLEDHPQERALLAAWQRRVQSARVAGHLVVHVQWDGAEGTPGATFSRGWVLHPDFRAEEGDLPLRATHPDAFAGSGLDAELRRRGVTELHLLTLPGTEMLPATAETARGLGYEVRVLEALPASLGAG
;
A
#
# COMPACT_ATOMS: atom_id res chain seq x y z
N MET A 1 7.46 21.70 -15.46
CA MET A 1 7.25 21.57 -14.03
C MET A 1 7.26 20.12 -13.60
N THR A 2 8.21 19.80 -12.77
CA THR A 2 8.31 18.42 -12.32
C THR A 2 7.41 18.19 -11.12
N SER A 3 6.60 17.14 -11.17
CA SER A 3 5.91 16.68 -9.98
C SER A 3 6.93 16.03 -9.05
N THR A 4 6.63 16.00 -7.76
CA THR A 4 7.45 15.26 -6.81
C THR A 4 7.46 13.79 -7.21
N PRO A 5 8.64 13.17 -7.35
CA PRO A 5 8.72 11.76 -7.78
C PRO A 5 8.41 10.82 -6.61
N ALA A 6 7.13 10.77 -6.24
CA ALA A 6 6.66 9.99 -5.11
C ALA A 6 5.74 8.86 -5.55
N ALA A 7 5.62 7.86 -4.71
CA ALA A 7 4.66 6.78 -4.89
C ALA A 7 3.86 6.58 -3.61
N LEU A 8 2.56 6.38 -3.76
CA LEU A 8 1.70 5.96 -2.67
C LEU A 8 1.64 4.43 -2.70
N VAL A 9 2.06 3.79 -1.62
CA VAL A 9 2.12 2.33 -1.53
C VAL A 9 1.07 1.85 -0.55
N LEU A 10 0.09 1.12 -1.08
CA LEU A 10 -0.99 0.55 -0.27
C LEU A 10 -0.55 -0.86 0.17
N LEU A 11 -0.20 -0.99 1.45
CA LEU A 11 0.33 -2.25 1.99
C LEU A 11 -0.75 -3.21 2.46
N THR A 12 -1.95 -2.73 2.81
CA THR A 12 -2.99 -3.59 3.36
C THR A 12 -4.36 -3.28 2.76
N ALA A 13 -4.45 -3.34 1.43
CA ALA A 13 -5.70 -3.03 0.74
C ALA A 13 -6.39 -4.28 0.16
N GLN A 14 -5.98 -5.47 0.54
CA GLN A 14 -6.65 -6.71 0.14
C GLN A 14 -7.95 -6.89 0.94
N ARG A 15 -8.89 -7.67 0.41
CA ARG A 15 -10.18 -7.87 1.07
C ARG A 15 -10.03 -8.35 2.51
N HIS A 16 -9.15 -9.33 2.77
CA HIS A 16 -9.01 -9.88 4.11
C HIS A 16 -8.45 -8.89 5.12
N HIS A 17 -7.83 -7.79 4.66
CA HIS A 17 -7.36 -6.75 5.55
C HIS A 17 -8.50 -5.81 5.99
N LEU A 18 -9.40 -5.50 5.06
CA LEU A 18 -10.35 -4.40 5.23
C LEU A 18 -11.79 -4.84 5.44
N GLU A 19 -12.20 -5.94 4.81
CA GLU A 19 -13.57 -6.42 4.97
C GLU A 19 -13.81 -6.80 6.43
N ASP A 20 -14.96 -6.38 6.94
CA ASP A 20 -15.38 -6.64 8.31
C ASP A 20 -14.48 -5.99 9.38
N HIS A 21 -13.56 -5.12 8.96
CA HIS A 21 -12.80 -4.31 9.92
C HIS A 21 -13.79 -3.39 10.65
N PRO A 22 -13.66 -3.21 11.99
CA PRO A 22 -14.59 -2.36 12.75
C PRO A 22 -14.73 -0.95 12.19
N GLN A 23 -13.70 -0.43 11.53
CA GLN A 23 -13.71 0.91 10.97
C GLN A 23 -13.64 0.89 9.45
N GLU A 24 -14.10 -0.18 8.82
CA GLU A 24 -14.00 -0.35 7.38
C GLU A 24 -14.47 0.88 6.60
N ARG A 25 -15.67 1.36 6.89
CA ARG A 25 -16.23 2.50 6.15
C ARG A 25 -15.35 3.75 6.24
N ALA A 26 -14.86 4.07 7.43
CA ALA A 26 -14.01 5.23 7.64
C ALA A 26 -12.66 5.07 6.96
N LEU A 27 -12.09 3.85 7.02
CA LEU A 27 -10.83 3.54 6.33
C LEU A 27 -10.98 3.71 4.83
N LEU A 28 -12.03 3.14 4.24
CA LEU A 28 -12.26 3.23 2.81
C LEU A 28 -12.36 4.69 2.37
N ALA A 29 -13.14 5.49 3.08
CA ALA A 29 -13.31 6.90 2.74
C ALA A 29 -12.00 7.68 2.84
N ALA A 30 -11.24 7.47 3.92
CA ALA A 30 -9.97 8.18 4.12
C ALA A 30 -8.93 7.76 3.09
N TRP A 31 -8.83 6.46 2.81
CA TRP A 31 -7.82 5.95 1.88
C TRP A 31 -8.16 6.29 0.43
N GLN A 32 -9.44 6.32 0.07
CA GLN A 32 -9.84 6.75 -1.27
C GLN A 32 -9.43 8.20 -1.51
N ARG A 33 -9.53 9.07 -0.49
CA ARG A 33 -9.04 10.45 -0.61
C ARG A 33 -7.53 10.50 -0.81
N ARG A 34 -6.78 9.65 -0.09
CA ARG A 34 -5.33 9.57 -0.27
C ARG A 34 -4.96 9.13 -1.68
N VAL A 35 -5.66 8.12 -2.20
CA VAL A 35 -5.41 7.62 -3.56
C VAL A 35 -5.75 8.70 -4.57
N GLN A 36 -6.88 9.38 -4.41
CA GLN A 36 -7.27 10.44 -5.33
C GLN A 36 -6.26 11.59 -5.32
N SER A 37 -5.82 12.01 -4.14
CA SER A 37 -4.82 13.06 -4.01
C SER A 37 -3.51 12.67 -4.68
N ALA A 38 -3.09 11.41 -4.51
CA ALA A 38 -1.87 10.93 -5.14
C ALA A 38 -1.98 10.98 -6.67
N ARG A 39 -3.11 10.54 -7.21
CA ARG A 39 -3.33 10.57 -8.67
C ARG A 39 -3.36 11.99 -9.21
N VAL A 40 -4.03 12.90 -8.52
CA VAL A 40 -4.06 14.31 -8.92
C VAL A 40 -2.66 14.91 -8.90
N ALA A 41 -1.83 14.52 -7.93
CA ALA A 41 -0.46 15.01 -7.84
C ALA A 41 0.50 14.32 -8.83
N GLY A 42 0.04 13.33 -9.58
CA GLY A 42 0.88 12.60 -10.51
C GLY A 42 1.76 11.55 -9.87
N HIS A 43 1.45 11.15 -8.64
CA HIS A 43 2.21 10.11 -7.95
C HIS A 43 1.83 8.72 -8.48
N LEU A 44 2.80 7.82 -8.48
CA LEU A 44 2.53 6.41 -8.77
C LEU A 44 1.70 5.82 -7.63
N VAL A 45 0.74 4.97 -7.93
CA VAL A 45 0.00 4.22 -6.92
C VAL A 45 0.40 2.75 -7.02
N VAL A 46 0.93 2.19 -5.93
CA VAL A 46 1.38 0.80 -5.87
C VAL A 46 0.41 0.01 -5.00
N HIS A 47 -0.12 -1.07 -5.56
CA HIS A 47 -1.03 -1.97 -4.86
C HIS A 47 -0.29 -3.26 -4.53
N VAL A 48 -0.01 -3.50 -3.25
CA VAL A 48 0.70 -4.69 -2.83
C VAL A 48 -0.30 -5.77 -2.43
N GLN A 49 -0.18 -6.94 -3.08
CA GLN A 49 -0.94 -8.13 -2.72
C GLN A 49 0.01 -9.15 -2.11
N TRP A 50 -0.26 -9.51 -0.86
CA TRP A 50 0.56 -10.46 -0.13
C TRP A 50 0.02 -11.86 -0.36
N ASP A 51 0.89 -12.77 -0.84
CA ASP A 51 0.53 -14.16 -0.95
C ASP A 51 0.41 -14.75 0.46
N GLY A 52 -0.56 -15.61 0.65
CA GLY A 52 -0.86 -16.19 1.94
C GLY A 52 -0.89 -17.70 1.89
N ALA A 53 -0.69 -18.32 3.05
CA ALA A 53 -0.72 -19.76 3.18
C ALA A 53 -2.14 -20.29 2.98
N GLU A 54 -2.23 -21.52 2.48
CA GLU A 54 -3.50 -22.21 2.32
C GLU A 54 -4.20 -22.31 3.68
N GLY A 55 -5.50 -22.09 3.67
CA GLY A 55 -6.30 -22.13 4.90
C GLY A 55 -6.35 -20.82 5.69
N THR A 56 -5.62 -19.80 5.26
CA THR A 56 -5.68 -18.48 5.90
C THR A 56 -6.64 -17.56 5.15
N PRO A 57 -7.14 -16.49 5.80
CA PRO A 57 -8.05 -15.54 5.13
C PRO A 57 -7.46 -14.91 3.89
N GLY A 58 -6.14 -14.72 3.85
CA GLY A 58 -5.46 -14.14 2.69
C GLY A 58 -4.76 -15.17 1.81
N ALA A 59 -5.19 -16.43 1.85
CA ALA A 59 -4.59 -17.47 1.02
C ALA A 59 -4.55 -17.05 -0.45
N THR A 60 -3.42 -17.28 -1.10
CA THR A 60 -3.21 -16.88 -2.48
C THR A 60 -4.35 -17.36 -3.38
N PHE A 61 -4.86 -16.46 -4.20
CA PHE A 61 -5.99 -16.66 -5.12
C PHE A 61 -7.35 -16.88 -4.44
N SER A 62 -7.42 -16.80 -3.10
CA SER A 62 -8.72 -16.85 -2.43
C SER A 62 -9.45 -15.52 -2.58
N ARG A 63 -10.73 -15.48 -2.17
CA ARG A 63 -11.49 -14.25 -2.19
C ARG A 63 -10.83 -13.15 -1.38
N GLY A 64 -10.28 -13.50 -0.22
CA GLY A 64 -9.63 -12.53 0.67
C GLY A 64 -8.32 -11.97 0.14
N TRP A 65 -7.67 -12.71 -0.77
CA TRP A 65 -6.43 -12.28 -1.39
C TRP A 65 -6.63 -11.13 -2.39
N VAL A 66 -7.80 -11.04 -2.99
CA VAL A 66 -8.10 -10.02 -3.99
C VAL A 66 -8.07 -8.64 -3.36
N LEU A 67 -7.65 -7.62 -4.10
CA LEU A 67 -7.72 -6.24 -3.62
C LEU A 67 -9.17 -5.87 -3.33
N HIS A 68 -9.37 -5.06 -2.29
CA HIS A 68 -10.70 -4.57 -1.98
C HIS A 68 -11.25 -3.83 -3.20
N PRO A 69 -12.55 -4.00 -3.54
CA PRO A 69 -13.10 -3.39 -4.75
C PRO A 69 -12.89 -1.88 -4.86
N ASP A 70 -12.77 -1.18 -3.73
CA ASP A 70 -12.56 0.26 -3.72
C ASP A 70 -11.11 0.66 -4.07
N PHE A 71 -10.20 -0.31 -4.16
CA PHE A 71 -8.79 -0.07 -4.41
C PHE A 71 -8.25 -0.88 -5.59
N ARG A 72 -9.09 -1.08 -6.59
CA ARG A 72 -8.64 -1.76 -7.81
C ARG A 72 -7.53 -0.97 -8.47
N ALA A 73 -6.57 -1.71 -9.03
CA ALA A 73 -5.53 -1.08 -9.82
C ALA A 73 -6.15 -0.46 -11.08
N GLU A 74 -5.78 0.77 -11.36
CA GLU A 74 -6.19 1.47 -12.58
C GLU A 74 -5.02 1.53 -13.53
N GLU A 75 -5.28 1.94 -14.77
CA GLU A 75 -4.22 2.12 -15.76
C GLU A 75 -3.17 3.08 -15.21
N GLY A 76 -1.91 2.68 -15.29
CA GLY A 76 -0.81 3.45 -14.74
C GLY A 76 -0.42 3.08 -13.32
N ASP A 77 -1.28 2.40 -12.59
CA ASP A 77 -0.93 1.90 -11.27
C ASP A 77 0.02 0.70 -11.39
N LEU A 78 0.75 0.41 -10.32
CA LEU A 78 1.66 -0.72 -10.26
C LEU A 78 1.11 -1.78 -9.30
N PRO A 79 0.57 -2.88 -9.81
CA PRO A 79 0.24 -4.01 -8.94
C PRO A 79 1.52 -4.78 -8.62
N LEU A 80 1.67 -5.19 -7.38
CA LEU A 80 2.86 -5.89 -6.92
C LEU A 80 2.46 -7.08 -6.06
N ARG A 81 3.02 -8.25 -6.34
CA ARG A 81 2.83 -9.42 -5.48
C ARG A 81 4.04 -9.57 -4.58
N ALA A 82 3.80 -9.83 -3.31
CA ALA A 82 4.84 -9.99 -2.31
C ALA A 82 4.63 -11.29 -1.52
N THR A 83 5.72 -11.95 -1.18
CA THR A 83 5.69 -13.22 -0.44
C THR A 83 6.39 -13.12 0.91
N HIS A 84 6.99 -11.99 1.20
CA HIS A 84 7.72 -11.73 2.44
C HIS A 84 7.17 -10.45 3.07
N PRO A 85 7.26 -10.27 4.39
CA PRO A 85 6.78 -9.05 5.04
C PRO A 85 7.40 -7.77 4.48
N ASP A 86 8.63 -7.87 3.99
CA ASP A 86 9.27 -6.75 3.26
C ASP A 86 8.80 -6.78 1.82
N ALA A 87 8.08 -5.73 1.40
CA ALA A 87 7.54 -5.64 0.05
C ALA A 87 8.62 -5.59 -1.03
N PHE A 88 9.85 -5.24 -0.67
CA PHE A 88 10.97 -5.23 -1.62
C PHE A 88 11.56 -6.62 -1.83
N ALA A 89 11.37 -7.54 -0.92
CA ALA A 89 12.04 -8.84 -0.98
C ALA A 89 11.52 -9.70 -2.13
N GLY A 90 12.36 -9.95 -3.11
CA GLY A 90 12.06 -10.83 -4.23
C GLY A 90 10.95 -10.36 -5.16
N SER A 91 10.54 -9.10 -5.08
CA SER A 91 9.37 -8.60 -5.80
C SER A 91 9.71 -7.72 -7.01
N GLY A 92 10.94 -7.24 -7.12
CA GLY A 92 11.31 -6.31 -8.18
C GLY A 92 10.81 -4.90 -7.95
N LEU A 93 10.27 -4.58 -6.79
CA LEU A 93 9.72 -3.26 -6.50
C LEU A 93 10.74 -2.15 -6.68
N ASP A 94 11.97 -2.35 -6.17
CA ASP A 94 13.01 -1.32 -6.27
C ASP A 94 13.31 -0.97 -7.73
N ALA A 95 13.46 -1.98 -8.59
CA ALA A 95 13.72 -1.76 -10.00
C ALA A 95 12.57 -0.99 -10.67
N GLU A 96 11.33 -1.34 -10.34
CA GLU A 96 10.17 -0.65 -10.91
C GLU A 96 10.08 0.80 -10.47
N LEU A 97 10.38 1.07 -9.20
CA LEU A 97 10.35 2.43 -8.68
C LEU A 97 11.47 3.29 -9.31
N ARG A 98 12.67 2.74 -9.41
CA ARG A 98 13.81 3.47 -9.99
C ARG A 98 13.58 3.76 -11.46
N ARG A 99 12.99 2.82 -12.20
CA ARG A 99 12.69 3.04 -13.61
C ARG A 99 11.73 4.20 -13.81
N ARG A 100 10.89 4.47 -12.83
CA ARG A 100 9.93 5.57 -12.87
C ARG A 100 10.42 6.84 -12.19
N GLY A 101 11.66 6.82 -11.70
CA GLY A 101 12.28 7.98 -11.06
C GLY A 101 11.75 8.29 -9.68
N VAL A 102 11.10 7.32 -9.03
CA VAL A 102 10.53 7.53 -7.69
C VAL A 102 11.64 7.60 -6.65
N THR A 103 11.58 8.62 -5.78
CA THR A 103 12.55 8.81 -4.70
C THR A 103 11.91 8.91 -3.32
N GLU A 104 10.59 9.07 -3.27
CA GLU A 104 9.87 9.20 -2.01
C GLU A 104 8.70 8.23 -1.98
N LEU A 105 8.55 7.54 -0.84
CA LEU A 105 7.47 6.58 -0.66
C LEU A 105 6.54 7.04 0.46
N HIS A 106 5.25 7.01 0.17
CA HIS A 106 4.20 7.25 1.16
C HIS A 106 3.53 5.90 1.43
N LEU A 107 3.75 5.35 2.62
CA LEU A 107 3.24 4.03 2.97
C LEU A 107 1.90 4.16 3.67
N LEU A 108 0.88 3.54 3.12
CA LEU A 108 -0.46 3.54 3.68
C LEU A 108 -0.84 2.12 4.08
N THR A 109 -1.10 1.90 5.36
CA THR A 109 -1.33 0.57 5.90
C THR A 109 -2.13 0.66 7.19
N LEU A 110 -2.75 -0.46 7.57
CA LEU A 110 -3.32 -0.59 8.90
C LEU A 110 -2.18 -0.59 9.94
N PRO A 111 -2.43 -0.06 11.13
CA PRO A 111 -1.41 -0.07 12.19
C PRO A 111 -1.12 -1.47 12.69
N GLY A 112 0.07 -1.67 13.25
CA GLY A 112 0.43 -2.92 13.91
C GLY A 112 0.78 -4.07 12.99
N THR A 113 0.98 -3.82 11.69
CA THR A 113 1.37 -4.87 10.76
C THR A 113 2.89 -5.01 10.72
N GLU A 114 3.38 -6.22 10.46
CA GLU A 114 4.82 -6.44 10.32
C GLU A 114 5.36 -5.92 9.01
N MET A 115 4.50 -5.76 8.00
CA MET A 115 4.91 -5.27 6.69
C MET A 115 5.40 -3.83 6.73
N LEU A 116 4.84 -3.02 7.62
CA LEU A 116 5.21 -1.61 7.69
C LEU A 116 6.67 -1.42 8.11
N PRO A 117 7.13 -1.91 9.28
CA PRO A 117 8.52 -1.70 9.67
C PRO A 117 9.49 -2.38 8.72
N ALA A 118 9.19 -3.57 8.23
CA ALA A 118 10.08 -4.30 7.34
C ALA A 118 10.28 -3.55 6.03
N THR A 119 9.19 -3.10 5.42
CA THR A 119 9.25 -2.36 4.15
C THR A 119 9.90 -1.00 4.31
N ALA A 120 9.54 -0.28 5.39
CA ALA A 120 10.10 1.06 5.64
C ALA A 120 11.61 1.01 5.86
N GLU A 121 12.08 0.02 6.62
CA GLU A 121 13.51 -0.12 6.89
C GLU A 121 14.30 -0.38 5.61
N THR A 122 13.82 -1.32 4.77
CA THR A 122 14.48 -1.61 3.51
C THR A 122 14.46 -0.39 2.59
N ALA A 123 13.33 0.31 2.51
CA ALA A 123 13.23 1.50 1.67
C ALA A 123 14.24 2.56 2.07
N ARG A 124 14.37 2.82 3.37
CA ARG A 124 15.34 3.80 3.86
C ARG A 124 16.77 3.37 3.54
N GLY A 125 17.08 2.07 3.70
CA GLY A 125 18.39 1.52 3.37
C GLY A 125 18.72 1.63 1.89
N LEU A 126 17.71 1.64 1.03
CA LEU A 126 17.90 1.81 -0.42
C LEU A 126 17.97 3.27 -0.84
N GLY A 127 17.79 4.21 0.07
CA GLY A 127 17.90 5.63 -0.21
C GLY A 127 16.60 6.36 -0.46
N TYR A 128 15.45 5.71 -0.29
CA TYR A 128 14.16 6.39 -0.43
C TYR A 128 13.86 7.22 0.79
N GLU A 129 13.20 8.36 0.59
CA GLU A 129 12.56 9.06 1.67
C GLU A 129 11.25 8.34 1.97
N VAL A 130 10.98 8.05 3.23
CA VAL A 130 9.80 7.29 3.62
C VAL A 130 8.92 8.13 4.53
N ARG A 131 7.66 8.25 4.14
CA ARG A 131 6.64 8.89 4.95
C ARG A 131 5.57 7.85 5.24
N VAL A 132 5.24 7.66 6.51
CA VAL A 132 4.17 6.75 6.89
C VAL A 132 2.91 7.58 7.11
N LEU A 133 1.84 7.22 6.39
CA LEU A 133 0.57 7.92 6.49
C LEU A 133 -0.30 7.24 7.54
N GLU A 134 -0.99 8.03 8.34
CA GLU A 134 -1.91 7.47 9.30
C GLU A 134 -3.07 6.78 8.58
N ALA A 135 -3.48 5.62 9.09
CA ALA A 135 -4.58 4.86 8.51
C ALA A 135 -5.86 5.68 8.54
N LEU A 136 -6.09 6.41 9.64
CA LEU A 136 -7.23 7.30 9.79
C LEU A 136 -6.75 8.66 10.27
N PRO A 137 -7.40 9.75 9.84
CA PRO A 137 -7.14 11.06 10.44
C PRO A 137 -7.42 11.02 11.95
N ALA A 138 -6.66 11.79 12.72
CA ALA A 138 -6.82 11.81 14.16
C ALA A 138 -8.24 12.13 14.60
N SER A 139 -8.93 13.01 13.87
CA SER A 139 -10.31 13.38 14.18
C SER A 139 -11.29 12.22 14.03
N LEU A 140 -10.99 11.25 13.15
CA LEU A 140 -11.84 10.06 12.98
C LEU A 140 -11.43 8.95 13.94
N GLY A 141 -10.15 8.87 14.29
CA GLY A 141 -9.67 7.85 15.21
C GLY A 141 -9.98 8.13 16.66
N ALA A 142 -10.36 9.34 16.99
CA ALA A 142 -10.63 9.76 18.37
C ALA A 142 -12.05 9.46 18.83
N GLY A 143 -12.85 8.90 17.98
CA GLY A 143 -14.26 8.62 18.21
C GLY A 143 -14.55 7.62 19.33
#